data_c5d771ec4e12a4cf1cb55e32fdb52e97
#
_entry.id   c5d771ec4e12a4cf1cb55e32fdb52e97
#
_cell.length_a   1.000
_cell.length_b   1.000
_cell.length_c   1.000
_cell.angle_alpha   90.00
_cell.angle_beta   90.00
_cell.angle_gamma   90.00
#
_symmetry.space_group_name_H-M   'P 1'
#
loop_
_entity.id
_entity.type
_entity.pdbx_description
1 polymer ?
#
loop_
_entity_poly.entity_id
_entity_poly.type
_entity_poly.pdbx_seq_one_letter_code
_entity_poly.pdbx_strand_id
1 'polypeptide(L)'
;MNKVALVASNGEVNHIISTHVDTMYADGGTYSGLLAKHLTIDADNDEYISRKYWDFASNAWADREPKPALAMIWQDNTWVLDVEALFSEMRQYRDLYLSLSDWTQFPDSPLSDTKKPEWTTYRQALRDIPETYSDATSLDDIIW
;
A
#
# COMPACT_ATOMS: atom_id res chain seq x y z
N MET A 1 15.85 28.77 -1.33
CA MET A 1 15.43 27.39 -1.62
C MET A 1 13.98 27.28 -1.25
N ASN A 2 13.13 26.84 -2.19
CA ASN A 2 11.69 26.70 -1.95
C ASN A 2 11.33 25.21 -1.95
N LYS A 3 10.33 24.81 -1.21
CA LYS A 3 9.75 23.46 -1.28
C LYS A 3 8.47 23.49 -2.10
N VAL A 4 8.28 22.47 -2.94
CA VAL A 4 7.10 22.29 -3.77
C VAL A 4 6.58 20.88 -3.60
N ALA A 5 5.36 20.74 -3.10
CA ALA A 5 4.65 19.46 -3.10
C ALA A 5 4.03 19.22 -4.48
N LEU A 6 4.24 18.04 -5.04
CA LEU A 6 3.54 17.57 -6.23
C LEU A 6 2.39 16.66 -5.80
N VAL A 7 1.17 17.11 -6.07
CA VAL A 7 -0.08 16.55 -5.56
C VAL A 7 -0.80 15.80 -6.67
N ALA A 8 -1.20 14.58 -6.37
CA ALA A 8 -2.00 13.74 -7.26
C ALA A 8 -3.48 14.19 -7.33
N SER A 9 -4.23 13.67 -8.29
CA SER A 9 -5.64 14.03 -8.49
C SER A 9 -6.57 13.67 -7.32
N ASN A 10 -6.14 12.74 -6.46
CA ASN A 10 -6.84 12.38 -5.22
C ASN A 10 -6.42 13.25 -4.01
N GLY A 11 -5.56 14.26 -4.20
CA GLY A 11 -5.10 15.15 -3.15
C GLY A 11 -3.84 14.69 -2.39
N GLU A 12 -3.39 13.45 -2.59
CA GLU A 12 -2.17 12.95 -1.94
C GLU A 12 -0.91 13.65 -2.45
N VAL A 13 0.02 13.89 -1.54
CA VAL A 13 1.37 14.36 -1.91
C VAL A 13 2.15 13.18 -2.47
N ASN A 14 2.45 13.23 -3.76
CA ASN A 14 3.26 12.20 -4.42
C ASN A 14 4.73 12.30 -3.99
N HIS A 15 5.29 13.52 -4.04
CA HIS A 15 6.63 13.82 -3.52
C HIS A 15 6.83 15.31 -3.31
N ILE A 16 7.86 15.68 -2.58
CA ILE A 16 8.25 17.07 -2.31
C ILE A 16 9.62 17.33 -2.91
N ILE A 17 9.71 18.39 -3.70
CA ILE A 17 10.94 18.83 -4.35
C ILE A 17 11.47 20.07 -3.64
N SER A 18 12.78 20.10 -3.35
CA SER A 18 13.48 21.32 -2.96
C SER A 18 14.12 21.95 -4.19
N THR A 19 13.76 23.19 -4.51
CA THR A 19 14.24 23.90 -5.69
C THR A 19 14.81 25.28 -5.35
N HIS A 20 15.78 25.71 -6.12
CA HIS A 20 16.34 27.06 -6.06
C HIS A 20 15.69 28.03 -7.06
N VAL A 21 14.87 27.50 -7.96
CA VAL A 21 14.29 28.26 -9.07
C VAL A 21 12.77 28.35 -8.93
N ASP A 22 12.27 29.53 -8.60
CA ASP A 22 10.82 29.77 -8.39
C ASP A 22 9.98 29.58 -9.67
N THR A 23 10.62 29.59 -10.85
CA THR A 23 9.95 29.52 -12.14
C THR A 23 9.75 28.10 -12.65
N MET A 24 10.45 27.10 -12.09
CA MET A 24 10.39 25.74 -12.59
C MET A 24 9.08 25.02 -12.23
N TYR A 25 8.54 25.34 -11.05
CA TYR A 25 7.26 24.80 -10.58
C TYR A 25 6.39 25.93 -10.03
N ALA A 26 5.58 26.54 -10.90
CA ALA A 26 4.67 27.60 -10.48
C ALA A 26 3.56 27.03 -9.58
N ASP A 27 3.21 27.73 -8.50
CA ASP A 27 2.10 27.32 -7.63
C ASP A 27 0.80 27.22 -8.42
N GLY A 28 0.08 26.11 -8.28
CA GLY A 28 -1.10 25.77 -9.06
C GLY A 28 -0.84 25.28 -10.48
N GLY A 29 0.42 25.20 -10.92
CA GLY A 29 0.80 24.58 -12.21
C GLY A 29 0.73 23.06 -12.19
N THR A 30 0.58 22.45 -13.36
CA THR A 30 0.53 20.99 -13.51
C THR A 30 1.81 20.49 -14.17
N TYR A 31 2.46 19.51 -13.54
CA TYR A 31 3.72 18.91 -13.99
C TYR A 31 3.60 17.38 -13.96
N SER A 32 3.72 16.76 -15.11
CA SER A 32 3.55 15.30 -15.27
C SER A 32 2.21 14.79 -14.69
N GLY A 33 1.13 15.57 -14.81
CA GLY A 33 -0.18 15.22 -14.27
C GLY A 33 -0.38 15.52 -12.77
N LEU A 34 0.65 16.05 -12.09
CA LEU A 34 0.58 16.43 -10.67
C LEU A 34 0.45 17.93 -10.50
N LEU A 35 -0.37 18.37 -9.54
CA LEU A 35 -0.53 19.77 -9.17
C LEU A 35 0.63 20.23 -8.29
N ALA A 36 1.31 21.32 -8.64
CA ALA A 36 2.35 21.92 -7.80
C ALA A 36 1.74 22.87 -6.76
N LYS A 37 2.13 22.67 -5.49
CA LYS A 37 1.76 23.56 -4.37
C LYS A 37 2.99 23.99 -3.62
N HIS A 38 3.21 25.30 -3.48
CA HIS A 38 4.33 25.82 -2.73
C HIS A 38 4.16 25.59 -1.23
N LEU A 39 5.23 25.17 -0.59
CA LEU A 39 5.33 24.98 0.85
C LEU A 39 6.36 25.98 1.43
N THR A 40 6.26 26.26 2.71
CA THR A 40 7.32 26.97 3.43
C THR A 40 8.59 26.13 3.46
N ILE A 41 9.76 26.78 3.53
CA ILE A 41 11.06 26.07 3.51
C ILE A 41 11.25 25.14 4.72
N ASP A 42 10.63 25.46 5.82
CA ASP A 42 10.64 24.72 7.09
C ASP A 42 9.52 23.67 7.18
N ALA A 43 8.66 23.54 6.14
CA ALA A 43 7.63 22.52 6.12
C ALA A 43 8.22 21.11 6.32
N ASP A 44 7.60 20.33 7.19
CA ASP A 44 7.99 18.93 7.40
C ASP A 44 7.49 18.07 6.23
N ASN A 45 8.43 17.47 5.50
CA ASN A 45 8.09 16.64 4.34
C ASN A 45 7.28 15.41 4.74
N ASP A 46 7.64 14.75 5.84
CA ASP A 46 6.98 13.54 6.32
C ASP A 46 5.55 13.85 6.78
N GLU A 47 5.34 15.01 7.42
CA GLU A 47 3.99 15.47 7.76
C GLU A 47 3.12 15.64 6.53
N TYR A 48 3.61 16.35 5.49
CA TYR A 48 2.85 16.59 4.28
C TYR A 48 2.58 15.31 3.48
N ILE A 49 3.53 14.37 3.44
CA ILE A 49 3.35 13.10 2.72
C ILE A 49 2.40 12.16 3.47
N SER A 50 2.49 12.08 4.79
CA SER A 50 1.78 11.06 5.58
C SER A 50 0.46 11.53 6.20
N ARG A 51 0.32 12.81 6.51
CA ARG A 51 -0.77 13.35 7.34
C ARG A 51 -1.55 14.49 6.71
N LYS A 52 -1.12 15.01 5.56
CA LYS A 52 -1.84 16.08 4.85
C LYS A 52 -2.25 15.64 3.46
N TYR A 53 -3.30 16.27 2.98
CA TYR A 53 -3.73 16.18 1.59
C TYR A 53 -4.21 17.55 1.10
N TRP A 54 -4.18 17.75 -0.22
CA TRP A 54 -4.76 18.94 -0.83
C TRP A 54 -6.24 18.68 -1.09
N ASP A 55 -7.09 19.39 -0.39
CA ASP A 55 -8.53 19.36 -0.63
C ASP A 55 -8.89 20.31 -1.78
N PHE A 56 -9.24 19.74 -2.91
CA PHE A 56 -9.61 20.50 -4.11
C PHE A 56 -10.92 21.28 -3.94
N ALA A 57 -11.81 20.84 -3.05
CA ALA A 57 -13.09 21.51 -2.82
C ALA A 57 -12.90 22.81 -2.02
N SER A 58 -12.09 22.80 -0.98
CA SER A 58 -11.76 23.98 -0.17
C SER A 58 -10.57 24.77 -0.71
N ASN A 59 -9.82 24.20 -1.69
CA ASN A 59 -8.56 24.73 -2.22
C ASN A 59 -7.54 25.05 -1.11
N ALA A 60 -7.39 24.11 -0.16
CA ALA A 60 -6.52 24.24 1.00
C ALA A 60 -5.90 22.91 1.43
N TRP A 61 -4.81 23.00 2.22
CA TRP A 61 -4.27 21.83 2.91
C TRP A 61 -5.21 21.43 4.05
N ALA A 62 -5.52 20.13 4.12
CA ALA A 62 -6.29 19.52 5.19
C ALA A 62 -5.50 18.37 5.84
N ASP A 63 -5.83 18.06 7.09
CA ASP A 63 -5.25 16.94 7.81
C ASP A 63 -6.03 15.65 7.52
N ARG A 64 -5.31 14.53 7.48
CA ARG A 64 -5.90 13.19 7.42
C ARG A 64 -5.27 12.29 8.47
N GLU A 65 -6.01 11.29 8.91
CA GLU A 65 -5.45 10.23 9.72
C GLU A 65 -4.36 9.48 8.96
N PRO A 66 -3.32 8.99 9.65
CA PRO A 66 -2.31 8.14 9.03
C PRO A 66 -2.94 6.96 8.31
N LYS A 67 -2.28 6.46 7.26
CA LYS A 67 -2.74 5.28 6.51
C LYS A 67 -2.94 4.10 7.47
N PRO A 68 -4.17 3.55 7.60
CA PRO A 68 -4.46 2.52 8.61
C PRO A 68 -3.80 1.17 8.32
N ALA A 69 -3.65 0.81 7.04
CA ALA A 69 -3.05 -0.46 6.60
C ALA A 69 -2.45 -0.32 5.20
N LEU A 70 -1.58 -1.26 4.81
CA LEU A 70 -0.89 -1.24 3.51
C LEU A 70 -1.88 -1.26 2.34
N ALA A 71 -2.91 -2.09 2.41
CA ALA A 71 -3.94 -2.23 1.38
C ALA A 71 -5.03 -1.15 1.44
N MET A 72 -4.71 0.07 1.87
CA MET A 72 -5.64 1.21 1.85
C MET A 72 -5.17 2.24 0.85
N ILE A 73 -6.10 2.87 0.13
CA ILE A 73 -5.84 4.01 -0.76
C ILE A 73 -6.66 5.21 -0.31
N TRP A 74 -6.12 6.40 -0.55
CA TRP A 74 -6.82 7.66 -0.28
C TRP A 74 -7.70 8.00 -1.47
N GLN A 75 -9.01 8.06 -1.25
CA GLN A 75 -9.99 8.39 -2.29
C GLN A 75 -11.15 9.15 -1.67
N ASP A 76 -11.63 10.19 -2.36
CA ASP A 76 -12.77 11.01 -1.92
C ASP A 76 -12.66 11.49 -0.47
N ASN A 77 -11.44 11.94 -0.08
CA ASN A 77 -11.09 12.42 1.26
C ASN A 77 -11.30 11.38 2.37
N THR A 78 -11.14 10.11 2.05
CA THR A 78 -11.20 9.01 3.02
C THR A 78 -10.27 7.86 2.64
N TRP A 79 -9.90 7.04 3.62
CA TRP A 79 -9.20 5.78 3.37
C TRP A 79 -10.19 4.70 2.93
N VAL A 80 -9.97 4.11 1.78
CA VAL A 80 -10.76 2.99 1.26
C VAL A 80 -9.88 1.75 1.07
N LEU A 81 -10.44 0.57 1.23
CA LEU A 81 -9.73 -0.67 1.00
C LEU A 81 -9.43 -0.85 -0.49
N ASP A 82 -8.18 -1.05 -0.82
CA ASP A 82 -7.74 -1.55 -2.12
C ASP A 82 -7.78 -3.09 -2.11
N VAL A 83 -8.90 -3.63 -2.53
CA VAL A 83 -9.13 -5.08 -2.55
C VAL A 83 -8.10 -5.79 -3.44
N GLU A 84 -7.70 -5.20 -4.56
CA GLU A 84 -6.71 -5.80 -5.46
C GLU A 84 -5.33 -5.87 -4.80
N ALA A 85 -4.91 -4.79 -4.12
CA ALA A 85 -3.67 -4.77 -3.36
C ALA A 85 -3.69 -5.78 -2.21
N LEU A 86 -4.80 -5.88 -1.45
CA LEU A 86 -4.96 -6.87 -0.39
C LEU A 86 -4.80 -8.30 -0.91
N PHE A 87 -5.49 -8.64 -2.00
CA PHE A 87 -5.39 -9.97 -2.59
C PHE A 87 -4.03 -10.25 -3.23
N SER A 88 -3.35 -9.22 -3.74
CA SER A 88 -1.97 -9.35 -4.22
C SER A 88 -1.02 -9.71 -3.08
N GLU A 89 -1.12 -9.03 -1.95
CA GLU A 89 -0.32 -9.29 -0.75
C GLU A 89 -0.63 -10.67 -0.15
N MET A 90 -1.91 -11.02 -0.05
CA MET A 90 -2.36 -12.36 0.36
C MET A 90 -1.71 -13.47 -0.48
N ARG A 91 -1.65 -13.31 -1.81
CA ARG A 91 -1.02 -14.29 -2.70
C ARG A 91 0.50 -14.37 -2.47
N GLN A 92 1.17 -13.26 -2.18
CA GLN A 92 2.60 -13.24 -1.88
C GLN A 92 2.92 -14.05 -0.61
N TYR A 93 2.15 -13.87 0.47
CA TYR A 93 2.32 -14.66 1.69
C TYR A 93 2.01 -16.13 1.46
N ARG A 94 0.92 -16.46 0.77
CA ARG A 94 0.59 -17.84 0.38
C ARG A 94 1.74 -18.51 -0.37
N ASP A 95 2.28 -17.83 -1.38
CA ASP A 95 3.36 -18.36 -2.21
C ASP A 95 4.65 -18.56 -1.41
N LEU A 96 4.92 -17.66 -0.44
CA LEU A 96 6.00 -17.81 0.51
C LEU A 96 5.84 -19.08 1.34
N TYR A 97 4.68 -19.31 1.97
CA TYR A 97 4.43 -20.50 2.79
C TYR A 97 4.44 -21.80 1.95
N LEU A 98 3.94 -21.77 0.73
CA LEU A 98 4.06 -22.89 -0.19
C LEU A 98 5.53 -23.21 -0.49
N SER A 99 6.35 -22.21 -0.80
CA SER A 99 7.78 -22.36 -1.04
C SER A 99 8.52 -22.91 0.17
N LEU A 100 8.26 -22.37 1.36
CA LEU A 100 8.86 -22.84 2.61
C LEU A 100 8.51 -24.31 2.96
N SER A 101 7.41 -24.81 2.42
CA SER A 101 6.93 -26.19 2.64
C SER A 101 7.17 -27.14 1.47
N ASP A 102 7.81 -26.73 0.36
CA ASP A 102 8.03 -27.56 -0.84
C ASP A 102 8.82 -28.82 -0.55
N TRP A 103 9.80 -28.75 0.37
CA TRP A 103 10.61 -29.90 0.78
C TRP A 103 9.77 -31.07 1.33
N THR A 104 8.57 -30.78 1.86
CA THR A 104 7.67 -31.81 2.41
C THR A 104 7.10 -32.73 1.35
N GLN A 105 7.17 -32.31 0.07
CA GLN A 105 6.59 -33.00 -1.06
C GLN A 105 7.60 -33.85 -1.84
N PHE A 106 8.89 -33.79 -1.46
CA PHE A 106 9.92 -34.61 -2.11
C PHE A 106 9.78 -36.05 -1.74
N PRO A 107 10.09 -36.99 -2.67
CA PRO A 107 10.02 -38.45 -2.40
C PRO A 107 10.92 -38.91 -1.23
N ASP A 108 12.05 -38.23 -1.05
CA ASP A 108 13.06 -38.48 0.00
C ASP A 108 12.88 -37.60 1.23
N SER A 109 11.73 -36.91 1.35
CA SER A 109 11.40 -36.11 2.54
C SER A 109 11.47 -36.99 3.80
N PRO A 110 12.11 -36.51 4.90
CA PRO A 110 12.26 -37.25 6.14
C PRO A 110 10.97 -37.36 6.97
N LEU A 111 9.84 -37.02 6.40
CA LEU A 111 8.54 -37.07 7.05
C LEU A 111 8.04 -38.52 7.20
N SER A 112 7.42 -38.81 8.34
CA SER A 112 6.70 -40.05 8.54
C SER A 112 5.47 -40.14 7.62
N ASP A 113 5.00 -41.35 7.35
CA ASP A 113 3.81 -41.58 6.52
C ASP A 113 2.54 -40.94 7.10
N THR A 114 2.51 -40.71 8.42
CA THR A 114 1.40 -40.00 9.08
C THR A 114 1.50 -38.50 8.88
N LYS A 115 2.71 -37.94 8.75
CA LYS A 115 2.90 -36.48 8.58
C LYS A 115 2.77 -36.03 7.14
N LYS A 116 3.05 -36.84 6.15
CA LYS A 116 2.91 -36.48 4.74
C LYS A 116 1.49 -35.99 4.37
N PRO A 117 0.41 -36.71 4.75
CA PRO A 117 -0.94 -36.23 4.44
C PRO A 117 -1.32 -34.94 5.20
N GLU A 118 -0.80 -34.72 6.42
CA GLU A 118 -1.04 -33.46 7.15
C GLU A 118 -0.46 -32.28 6.36
N TRP A 119 0.78 -32.39 5.87
CA TRP A 119 1.41 -31.37 5.02
C TRP A 119 0.69 -31.17 3.69
N THR A 120 0.19 -32.26 3.09
CA THR A 120 -0.60 -32.17 1.85
C THR A 120 -1.88 -31.36 2.09
N THR A 121 -2.59 -31.62 3.19
CA THR A 121 -3.79 -30.90 3.60
C THR A 121 -3.52 -29.43 3.87
N TYR A 122 -2.47 -29.12 4.63
CA TYR A 122 -2.05 -27.76 4.90
C TYR A 122 -1.74 -26.98 3.61
N ARG A 123 -0.97 -27.57 2.71
CA ARG A 123 -0.62 -26.95 1.43
C ARG A 123 -1.83 -26.75 0.53
N GLN A 124 -2.83 -27.64 0.61
CA GLN A 124 -4.10 -27.42 -0.09
C GLN A 124 -4.86 -26.23 0.53
N ALA A 125 -4.95 -26.17 1.84
CA ALA A 125 -5.57 -25.02 2.52
C ALA A 125 -4.90 -23.69 2.14
N LEU A 126 -3.58 -23.64 2.02
CA LEU A 126 -2.86 -22.45 1.53
C LEU A 126 -3.30 -22.07 0.10
N ARG A 127 -3.47 -23.02 -0.81
CA ARG A 127 -3.93 -22.74 -2.18
C ARG A 127 -5.33 -22.18 -2.22
N ASP A 128 -6.18 -22.61 -1.30
CA ASP A 128 -7.60 -22.27 -1.24
C ASP A 128 -7.84 -20.92 -0.50
N ILE A 129 -6.79 -20.32 0.12
CA ILE A 129 -6.89 -19.05 0.87
C ILE A 129 -7.61 -17.96 0.07
N PRO A 130 -7.29 -17.64 -1.20
CA PRO A 130 -7.94 -16.55 -1.90
C PRO A 130 -9.45 -16.76 -2.13
N GLU A 131 -9.89 -18.01 -2.21
CA GLU A 131 -11.31 -18.36 -2.34
C GLU A 131 -12.00 -18.39 -0.97
N THR A 132 -11.33 -19.00 0.02
CA THR A 132 -11.83 -19.12 1.40
C THR A 132 -12.05 -17.77 2.06
N TYR A 133 -11.15 -16.81 1.81
CA TYR A 133 -11.15 -15.47 2.39
C TYR A 133 -11.50 -14.39 1.35
N SER A 134 -12.44 -14.69 0.47
CA SER A 134 -12.85 -13.78 -0.62
C SER A 134 -13.47 -12.47 -0.15
N ASP A 135 -13.94 -12.41 1.09
CA ASP A 135 -14.53 -11.26 1.77
C ASP A 135 -13.60 -10.62 2.83
N ALA A 136 -12.33 -11.07 2.91
CA ALA A 136 -11.36 -10.49 3.83
C ALA A 136 -11.16 -8.99 3.58
N THR A 137 -11.03 -8.25 4.66
CA THR A 137 -10.75 -6.80 4.66
C THR A 137 -9.36 -6.46 5.20
N SER A 138 -8.68 -7.46 5.77
CA SER A 138 -7.33 -7.37 6.31
C SER A 138 -6.62 -8.71 6.17
N LEU A 139 -5.28 -8.71 6.14
CA LEU A 139 -4.48 -9.93 6.25
C LEU A 139 -4.62 -10.60 7.64
N ASP A 140 -5.02 -9.85 8.66
CA ASP A 140 -5.27 -10.37 9.99
C ASP A 140 -6.51 -11.27 10.07
N ASP A 141 -7.39 -11.19 9.06
CA ASP A 141 -8.55 -12.08 8.94
C ASP A 141 -8.16 -13.51 8.53
N ILE A 142 -6.92 -13.72 8.06
CA ILE A 142 -6.47 -14.95 7.40
C ILE A 142 -5.74 -15.85 8.40
N ILE A 143 -6.13 -17.12 8.44
CA ILE A 143 -5.40 -18.18 9.17
C ILE A 143 -4.44 -18.84 8.19
N TRP A 144 -3.14 -18.66 8.46
CA TRP A 144 -2.04 -19.16 7.62
C TRP A 144 -1.58 -20.58 7.99
#